data_bfc31d5759a9328142430bbb766c1c6a
#
_entry.id   bfc31d5759a9328142430bbb766c1c6a
#
_cell.length_a   1.000
_cell.length_b   1.000
_cell.length_c   1.000
_cell.angle_alpha   90.00
_cell.angle_beta   90.00
_cell.angle_gamma   90.00
#
_symmetry.space_group_name_H-M   'P 1'
#
loop_
_entity.id
_entity.type
_entity.pdbx_description
1 polymer ?
#
loop_
_entity_poly.entity_id
_entity_poly.type
_entity_poly.pdbx_seq_one_letter_code
_entity_poly.pdbx_strand_id
1 'polypeptide(L)'
;MASGTKSDIRSLNGLSYPPLDGSLFFPEIIEYNAQHNSNRPYFVYPSDEGSSELRQITYLEFYRACQRVAHAVRPGRQGKNREVVAILANCDTILYHALFMGTIYAGLVPILMSPRNSAPAVVNMLKKTNCHHMIVSLHSLGELVSGITAELSQSSDLYHLQVDDLPHLATIYPYLSSETATSPFVPFPKAEQSPAKNDIMFYLHSSGSTGFPKPIPITYLTGNHYCLMRALGL
;
A
#
# COMPACT_ATOMS: atom_id res chain seq x y z
N MET A 1 -49.76 7.36 -4.68
CA MET A 1 -48.54 6.64 -4.26
C MET A 1 -47.40 7.15 -5.13
N ALA A 2 -46.64 8.09 -4.62
CA ALA A 2 -45.49 8.66 -5.37
C ALA A 2 -44.25 7.81 -5.08
N SER A 3 -43.79 7.10 -6.08
CA SER A 3 -42.50 6.42 -6.04
C SER A 3 -41.42 7.50 -6.07
N GLY A 4 -40.89 7.85 -4.90
CA GLY A 4 -39.72 8.70 -4.79
C GLY A 4 -38.53 7.99 -5.44
N THR A 5 -38.16 8.46 -6.61
CA THR A 5 -36.86 8.18 -7.21
C THR A 5 -35.78 8.54 -6.19
N LYS A 6 -35.05 7.55 -5.67
CA LYS A 6 -33.78 7.78 -5.00
C LYS A 6 -32.91 8.52 -6.01
N SER A 7 -32.86 9.85 -5.90
CA SER A 7 -31.95 10.69 -6.65
C SER A 7 -30.53 10.16 -6.39
N ASP A 8 -29.87 9.80 -7.47
CA ASP A 8 -28.48 9.32 -7.44
C ASP A 8 -27.59 10.43 -6.84
N ILE A 9 -27.30 10.33 -5.54
CA ILE A 9 -26.31 11.16 -4.85
C ILE A 9 -24.90 10.92 -5.41
N ARG A 10 -24.77 10.04 -6.42
CA ARG A 10 -23.50 9.59 -6.99
C ARG A 10 -22.78 10.63 -7.85
N SER A 11 -23.37 11.78 -8.13
CA SER A 11 -22.70 12.83 -8.93
C SER A 11 -23.04 14.21 -8.38
N LEU A 12 -22.19 14.74 -7.53
CA LEU A 12 -22.17 16.15 -7.15
C LEU A 12 -20.92 16.80 -7.73
N ASN A 13 -21.07 17.94 -8.41
CA ASN A 13 -19.95 18.70 -9.00
C ASN A 13 -19.05 17.91 -9.97
N GLY A 14 -19.62 16.96 -10.74
CA GLY A 14 -18.86 16.15 -11.69
C GLY A 14 -17.96 15.09 -11.03
N LEU A 15 -18.19 14.78 -9.74
CA LEU A 15 -17.55 13.67 -9.02
C LEU A 15 -18.50 12.47 -9.03
N SER A 16 -17.95 11.31 -9.34
CA SER A 16 -18.62 10.02 -9.15
C SER A 16 -18.15 9.40 -7.83
N TYR A 17 -19.07 9.23 -6.89
CA TYR A 17 -18.73 8.63 -5.59
C TYR A 17 -18.82 7.11 -5.63
N PRO A 18 -17.85 6.37 -5.06
CA PRO A 18 -17.95 4.94 -4.93
C PRO A 18 -19.14 4.57 -4.01
N PRO A 19 -19.71 3.37 -4.14
CA PRO A 19 -20.74 2.89 -3.22
C PRO A 19 -20.25 2.96 -1.76
N LEU A 20 -21.06 3.55 -0.88
CA LEU A 20 -20.78 3.67 0.57
C LEU A 20 -21.42 2.54 1.38
N ASP A 21 -21.86 1.47 0.72
CA ASP A 21 -22.54 0.31 1.32
C ASP A 21 -21.57 -0.79 1.81
N GLY A 22 -20.26 -0.54 1.71
CA GLY A 22 -19.23 -1.50 2.09
C GLY A 22 -19.04 -2.64 1.08
N SER A 23 -19.58 -2.50 -0.15
CA SER A 23 -19.41 -3.48 -1.23
C SER A 23 -18.01 -3.46 -1.84
N LEU A 24 -17.31 -2.32 -1.76
CA LEU A 24 -15.95 -2.15 -2.26
C LEU A 24 -14.97 -2.10 -1.10
N PHE A 25 -13.83 -2.79 -1.23
CA PHE A 25 -12.68 -2.64 -0.35
C PHE A 25 -11.80 -1.47 -0.78
N PHE A 26 -10.90 -1.05 0.09
CA PHE A 26 -10.07 0.14 -0.16
C PHE A 26 -9.29 0.10 -1.48
N PRO A 27 -8.66 -1.01 -1.91
CA PRO A 27 -8.05 -1.09 -3.24
C PRO A 27 -9.04 -0.91 -4.38
N GLU A 28 -10.26 -1.44 -4.25
CA GLU A 28 -11.33 -1.32 -5.25
C GLU A 28 -11.91 0.10 -5.32
N ILE A 29 -11.89 0.83 -4.18
CA ILE A 29 -12.25 2.26 -4.14
C ILE A 29 -11.25 3.09 -4.96
N ILE A 30 -9.95 2.77 -4.90
CA ILE A 30 -8.92 3.43 -5.71
C ILE A 30 -9.13 3.12 -7.20
N GLU A 31 -9.40 1.86 -7.55
CA GLU A 31 -9.71 1.44 -8.93
C GLU A 31 -10.96 2.17 -9.44
N TYR A 32 -12.02 2.23 -8.64
CA TYR A 32 -13.24 2.97 -8.98
C TYR A 32 -12.94 4.44 -9.31
N ASN A 33 -12.17 5.12 -8.45
CA ASN A 33 -11.82 6.51 -8.69
C ASN A 33 -10.91 6.69 -9.91
N ALA A 34 -10.01 5.76 -10.19
CA ALA A 34 -9.19 5.78 -11.40
C ALA A 34 -10.02 5.65 -12.67
N GLN A 35 -11.16 4.94 -12.61
CA GLN A 35 -12.07 4.76 -13.73
C GLN A 35 -13.04 5.94 -13.91
N HIS A 36 -13.58 6.50 -12.82
CA HIS A 36 -14.67 7.48 -12.85
C HIS A 36 -14.21 8.91 -12.56
N ASN A 37 -13.08 9.08 -11.88
CA ASN A 37 -12.52 10.36 -11.46
C ASN A 37 -11.05 10.48 -11.88
N SER A 38 -10.66 9.88 -13.01
CA SER A 38 -9.28 9.66 -13.46
C SER A 38 -8.35 10.86 -13.31
N ASN A 39 -8.82 12.05 -13.68
CA ASN A 39 -8.04 13.29 -13.68
C ASN A 39 -8.09 14.07 -12.36
N ARG A 40 -8.80 13.56 -11.35
CA ARG A 40 -8.84 14.22 -10.04
C ARG A 40 -7.56 13.94 -9.27
N PRO A 41 -7.06 14.92 -8.48
CA PRO A 41 -5.86 14.72 -7.70
C PRO A 41 -6.09 13.70 -6.59
N TYR A 42 -5.16 12.77 -6.46
CA TYR A 42 -5.01 11.89 -5.30
C TYR A 42 -3.99 12.46 -4.32
N PHE A 43 -2.86 13.00 -4.83
CA PHE A 43 -1.89 13.77 -4.08
C PHE A 43 -1.72 15.14 -4.72
N VAL A 44 -1.46 16.14 -3.87
CA VAL A 44 -0.99 17.48 -4.27
C VAL A 44 0.25 17.80 -3.43
N TYR A 45 1.33 18.19 -4.08
CA TYR A 45 2.61 18.46 -3.42
C TYR A 45 3.37 19.60 -4.13
N PRO A 46 4.28 20.32 -3.44
CA PRO A 46 5.09 21.35 -4.09
C PRO A 46 6.04 20.74 -5.11
N SER A 47 6.28 21.44 -6.23
CA SER A 47 7.19 20.96 -7.30
C SER A 47 8.62 20.78 -6.79
N ASP A 48 9.07 21.67 -5.92
CA ASP A 48 10.37 21.64 -5.26
C ASP A 48 10.22 22.13 -3.82
N GLU A 49 11.19 21.84 -2.97
CA GLU A 49 11.19 22.29 -1.58
C GLU A 49 11.17 23.82 -1.52
N GLY A 50 10.13 24.39 -0.90
CA GLY A 50 9.88 25.83 -0.82
C GLY A 50 9.23 26.46 -2.05
N SER A 51 8.90 25.68 -3.09
CA SER A 51 8.15 26.17 -4.26
C SER A 51 6.69 26.45 -3.92
N SER A 52 6.14 27.51 -4.50
CA SER A 52 4.69 27.78 -4.51
C SER A 52 3.96 27.04 -5.64
N GLU A 53 4.70 26.48 -6.60
CA GLU A 53 4.14 25.69 -7.68
C GLU A 53 3.72 24.31 -7.16
N LEU A 54 2.48 23.94 -7.40
CA LEU A 54 1.93 22.65 -6.97
C LEU A 54 1.88 21.66 -8.15
N ARG A 55 2.36 20.46 -7.89
CA ARG A 55 2.15 19.29 -8.75
C ARG A 55 1.10 18.37 -8.15
N GLN A 56 0.52 17.54 -8.99
CA GLN A 56 -0.47 16.57 -8.55
C GLN A 56 -0.22 15.21 -9.17
N ILE A 57 -0.56 14.17 -8.42
CA ILE A 57 -0.71 12.81 -8.90
C ILE A 57 -2.20 12.52 -8.95
N THR A 58 -2.71 12.13 -10.11
CA THR A 58 -4.13 11.83 -10.31
C THR A 58 -4.48 10.43 -9.77
N TYR A 59 -5.78 10.15 -9.61
CA TYR A 59 -6.24 8.80 -9.28
C TYR A 59 -5.79 7.76 -10.31
N LEU A 60 -5.81 8.11 -11.60
CA LEU A 60 -5.32 7.23 -12.66
C LEU A 60 -3.85 6.89 -12.48
N GLU A 61 -3.03 7.92 -12.28
CA GLU A 61 -1.58 7.77 -12.12
C GLU A 61 -1.24 6.96 -10.87
N PHE A 62 -1.87 7.26 -9.73
CA PHE A 62 -1.68 6.52 -8.49
C PHE A 62 -2.11 5.04 -8.63
N TYR A 63 -3.27 4.77 -9.22
CA TYR A 63 -3.74 3.41 -9.47
C TYR A 63 -2.74 2.61 -10.31
N ARG A 64 -2.22 3.20 -11.38
CA ARG A 64 -1.22 2.56 -12.24
C ARG A 64 0.12 2.37 -11.53
N ALA A 65 0.53 3.33 -10.67
CA ALA A 65 1.71 3.20 -9.83
C ALA A 65 1.57 2.01 -8.87
N CYS A 66 0.42 1.82 -8.22
CA CYS A 66 0.15 0.65 -7.39
C CYS A 66 0.29 -0.67 -8.17
N GLN A 67 -0.17 -0.71 -9.41
CA GLN A 67 -0.05 -1.92 -10.23
C GLN A 67 1.38 -2.17 -10.71
N ARG A 68 2.18 -1.12 -11.00
CA ARG A 68 3.62 -1.26 -11.29
C ARG A 68 4.38 -1.79 -10.07
N VAL A 69 4.02 -1.33 -8.87
CA VAL A 69 4.54 -1.93 -7.63
C VAL A 69 4.15 -3.40 -7.55
N ALA A 70 2.89 -3.74 -7.82
CA ALA A 70 2.46 -5.15 -7.79
C ALA A 70 3.28 -6.03 -8.74
N HIS A 71 3.60 -5.55 -9.94
CA HIS A 71 4.52 -6.23 -10.87
C HIS A 71 5.94 -6.38 -10.30
N ALA A 72 6.45 -5.35 -9.60
CA ALA A 72 7.79 -5.36 -9.02
C ALA A 72 7.90 -6.34 -7.85
N VAL A 73 6.92 -6.34 -6.93
CA VAL A 73 6.97 -7.15 -5.70
C VAL A 73 6.48 -8.59 -5.90
N ARG A 74 5.69 -8.84 -6.95
CA ARG A 74 5.14 -10.17 -7.25
C ARG A 74 4.96 -10.38 -8.76
N PRO A 75 6.05 -10.56 -9.52
CA PRO A 75 6.00 -10.73 -10.97
C PRO A 75 5.04 -11.85 -11.38
N GLY A 76 4.13 -11.54 -12.32
CA GLY A 76 3.17 -12.53 -12.84
C GLY A 76 2.22 -13.12 -11.81
N ARG A 77 2.08 -12.50 -10.64
CA ARG A 77 1.28 -13.00 -9.49
C ARG A 77 1.73 -14.38 -9.03
N GLN A 78 3.00 -14.72 -9.17
CA GLN A 78 3.55 -16.01 -8.74
C GLN A 78 3.61 -16.11 -7.20
N GLY A 79 3.75 -17.34 -6.67
CA GLY A 79 3.79 -17.59 -5.23
C GLY A 79 2.40 -17.62 -4.58
N LYS A 80 2.37 -17.68 -3.26
CA LYS A 80 1.13 -17.81 -2.49
C LYS A 80 0.46 -16.45 -2.29
N ASN A 81 -0.87 -16.45 -2.26
CA ASN A 81 -1.62 -15.29 -1.80
C ASN A 81 -1.43 -15.12 -0.28
N ARG A 82 -1.50 -13.86 0.17
CA ARG A 82 -1.50 -13.48 1.58
C ARG A 82 -0.18 -13.73 2.31
N GLU A 83 0.93 -13.91 1.58
CA GLU A 83 2.26 -13.87 2.19
C GLU A 83 2.51 -12.47 2.77
N VAL A 84 3.12 -12.44 3.96
CA VAL A 84 3.44 -11.17 4.62
C VAL A 84 4.74 -10.62 4.04
N VAL A 85 4.72 -9.34 3.67
CA VAL A 85 5.89 -8.61 3.15
C VAL A 85 6.16 -7.40 4.03
N ALA A 86 7.36 -7.33 4.62
CA ALA A 86 7.76 -6.18 5.41
C ALA A 86 8.17 -5.02 4.50
N ILE A 87 7.66 -3.82 4.79
CA ILE A 87 8.08 -2.57 4.14
C ILE A 87 8.82 -1.73 5.18
N LEU A 88 10.13 -1.61 5.00
CA LEU A 88 11.04 -0.87 5.86
C LEU A 88 11.71 0.22 5.01
N ALA A 89 11.01 1.33 4.78
CA ALA A 89 11.35 2.29 3.76
C ALA A 89 11.61 3.69 4.31
N ASN A 90 12.66 4.32 3.76
CA ASN A 90 12.97 5.73 3.89
C ASN A 90 12.96 6.32 2.48
N CYS A 91 11.79 6.75 2.01
CA CYS A 91 11.56 7.23 0.65
C CYS A 91 10.43 8.27 0.61
N ASP A 92 10.20 8.84 -0.58
CA ASP A 92 9.11 9.78 -0.80
C ASP A 92 7.75 9.20 -0.42
N THR A 93 6.88 10.03 0.15
CA THR A 93 5.52 9.65 0.58
C THR A 93 4.72 9.02 -0.55
N ILE A 94 4.85 9.52 -1.79
CA ILE A 94 4.12 9.00 -2.95
C ILE A 94 4.57 7.58 -3.30
N LEU A 95 5.89 7.31 -3.24
CA LEU A 95 6.43 5.98 -3.46
C LEU A 95 6.03 5.03 -2.32
N TYR A 96 6.15 5.49 -1.06
CA TYR A 96 5.76 4.70 0.10
C TYR A 96 4.28 4.26 0.03
N HIS A 97 3.40 5.19 -0.35
CA HIS A 97 1.98 4.89 -0.47
C HIS A 97 1.69 3.93 -1.63
N ALA A 98 2.38 4.09 -2.76
CA ALA A 98 2.28 3.15 -3.88
C ALA A 98 2.80 1.76 -3.50
N LEU A 99 3.90 1.65 -2.74
CA LEU A 99 4.42 0.39 -2.20
C LEU A 99 3.39 -0.30 -1.30
N PHE A 100 2.82 0.44 -0.36
CA PHE A 100 1.80 -0.08 0.54
C PHE A 100 0.60 -0.64 -0.25
N MET A 101 0.00 0.18 -1.10
CA MET A 101 -1.19 -0.20 -1.85
C MET A 101 -0.90 -1.24 -2.94
N GLY A 102 0.24 -1.12 -3.62
CA GLY A 102 0.64 -2.08 -4.65
C GLY A 102 0.92 -3.47 -4.11
N THR A 103 1.47 -3.57 -2.89
CA THR A 103 1.63 -4.86 -2.18
C THR A 103 0.28 -5.52 -1.91
N ILE A 104 -0.75 -4.73 -1.52
CA ILE A 104 -2.12 -5.25 -1.34
C ILE A 104 -2.71 -5.67 -2.71
N TYR A 105 -2.52 -4.88 -3.77
CA TYR A 105 -2.93 -5.25 -5.13
C TYR A 105 -2.28 -6.54 -5.62
N ALA A 106 -1.03 -6.78 -5.22
CA ALA A 106 -0.34 -8.03 -5.49
C ALA A 106 -0.98 -9.25 -4.80
N GLY A 107 -1.92 -9.04 -3.87
CA GLY A 107 -2.54 -10.08 -3.05
C GLY A 107 -1.65 -10.53 -1.89
N LEU A 108 -0.69 -9.68 -1.50
CA LEU A 108 0.21 -9.85 -0.37
C LEU A 108 -0.28 -9.02 0.83
N VAL A 109 0.29 -9.25 2.00
CA VAL A 109 -0.07 -8.57 3.24
C VAL A 109 1.12 -7.72 3.71
N PRO A 110 1.13 -6.39 3.47
CA PRO A 110 2.23 -5.56 3.93
C PRO A 110 2.22 -5.42 5.46
N ILE A 111 3.40 -5.50 6.08
CA ILE A 111 3.64 -4.99 7.42
C ILE A 111 4.51 -3.75 7.33
N LEU A 112 3.94 -2.61 7.77
CA LEU A 112 4.61 -1.32 7.73
C LEU A 112 5.49 -1.14 8.95
N MET A 113 6.81 -1.09 8.76
CA MET A 113 7.78 -0.99 9.85
C MET A 113 8.49 0.37 9.83
N SER A 114 8.60 0.98 11.00
CA SER A 114 9.38 2.23 11.12
C SER A 114 10.88 1.94 11.00
N PRO A 115 11.63 2.72 10.18
CA PRO A 115 13.10 2.60 10.11
C PRO A 115 13.81 2.99 11.42
N ARG A 116 13.09 3.53 12.40
CA ARG A 116 13.62 3.84 13.74
C ARG A 116 13.62 2.64 14.70
N ASN A 117 13.05 1.51 14.29
CA ASN A 117 13.07 0.29 15.08
C ASN A 117 14.51 -0.30 15.13
N SER A 118 14.87 -0.88 16.26
CA SER A 118 16.12 -1.65 16.37
C SER A 118 16.02 -2.97 15.61
N ALA A 119 17.17 -3.57 15.24
CA ALA A 119 17.20 -4.86 14.57
C ALA A 119 16.47 -5.96 15.34
N PRO A 120 16.66 -6.14 16.67
CA PRO A 120 15.88 -7.11 17.45
C PRO A 120 14.37 -6.86 17.42
N ALA A 121 13.95 -5.59 17.39
CA ALA A 121 12.52 -5.23 17.28
C ALA A 121 11.93 -5.63 15.93
N VAL A 122 12.66 -5.39 14.84
CA VAL A 122 12.26 -5.82 13.50
C VAL A 122 12.17 -7.34 13.43
N VAL A 123 13.20 -8.06 13.88
CA VAL A 123 13.23 -9.54 13.90
C VAL A 123 12.05 -10.12 14.68
N ASN A 124 11.72 -9.54 15.85
CA ASN A 124 10.56 -9.96 16.62
C ASN A 124 9.25 -9.82 15.84
N MET A 125 9.08 -8.73 15.07
CA MET A 125 7.89 -8.54 14.24
C MET A 125 7.86 -9.48 13.04
N LEU A 126 8.99 -9.69 12.35
CA LEU A 126 9.11 -10.66 11.26
C LEU A 126 8.69 -12.06 11.72
N LYS A 127 9.24 -12.54 12.85
CA LYS A 127 8.89 -13.85 13.41
C LYS A 127 7.43 -13.97 13.80
N LYS A 128 6.86 -12.93 14.44
CA LYS A 128 5.44 -12.94 14.86
C LYS A 128 4.45 -12.93 13.71
N THR A 129 4.83 -12.40 12.57
CA THR A 129 3.98 -12.34 11.38
C THR A 129 4.32 -13.41 10.35
N ASN A 130 5.28 -14.29 10.65
CA ASN A 130 5.81 -15.29 9.70
C ASN A 130 6.20 -14.63 8.37
N CYS A 131 6.91 -13.49 8.44
CA CYS A 131 7.27 -12.66 7.30
C CYS A 131 8.66 -13.06 6.79
N HIS A 132 8.73 -13.62 5.61
CA HIS A 132 9.96 -14.11 4.98
C HIS A 132 10.46 -13.25 3.81
N HIS A 133 9.82 -12.08 3.59
CA HIS A 133 10.18 -11.16 2.52
C HIS A 133 10.16 -9.73 3.03
N MET A 134 11.24 -8.98 2.81
CA MET A 134 11.37 -7.58 3.22
C MET A 134 11.81 -6.72 2.04
N ILE A 135 11.07 -5.62 1.83
CA ILE A 135 11.42 -4.56 0.88
C ILE A 135 11.98 -3.40 1.70
N VAL A 136 13.18 -2.96 1.39
CA VAL A 136 13.91 -2.00 2.23
C VAL A 136 14.70 -0.98 1.41
N SER A 137 14.85 0.24 1.94
CA SER A 137 15.78 1.24 1.39
C SER A 137 17.23 0.84 1.67
N LEU A 138 17.82 -0.04 0.87
CA LEU A 138 19.17 -0.58 1.12
C LEU A 138 20.22 0.53 1.21
N HIS A 139 20.10 1.56 0.39
CA HIS A 139 21.04 2.69 0.39
C HIS A 139 21.12 3.41 1.76
N SER A 140 20.00 3.59 2.44
CA SER A 140 19.95 4.35 3.71
C SER A 140 19.85 3.48 4.96
N LEU A 141 19.47 2.20 4.83
CA LEU A 141 19.20 1.29 5.95
C LEU A 141 20.08 0.03 5.92
N GLY A 142 21.17 0.02 5.17
CA GLY A 142 22.07 -1.13 5.04
C GLY A 142 22.63 -1.63 6.38
N GLU A 143 22.99 -0.73 7.30
CA GLU A 143 23.44 -1.10 8.64
C GLU A 143 22.34 -1.81 9.45
N LEU A 144 21.10 -1.31 9.38
CA LEU A 144 19.96 -1.94 10.04
C LEU A 144 19.70 -3.33 9.46
N VAL A 145 19.76 -3.48 8.13
CA VAL A 145 19.62 -4.79 7.45
C VAL A 145 20.72 -5.77 7.89
N SER A 146 21.96 -5.30 7.98
CA SER A 146 23.07 -6.12 8.48
C SER A 146 22.83 -6.58 9.91
N GLY A 147 22.33 -5.70 10.79
CA GLY A 147 21.95 -6.04 12.15
C GLY A 147 20.79 -7.05 12.22
N ILE A 148 19.76 -6.90 11.35
CA ILE A 148 18.65 -7.86 11.26
C ILE A 148 19.15 -9.24 10.84
N THR A 149 20.02 -9.30 9.84
CA THR A 149 20.60 -10.57 9.34
C THR A 149 21.46 -11.25 10.42
N ALA A 150 22.27 -10.47 11.13
CA ALA A 150 23.09 -10.98 12.24
C ALA A 150 22.22 -11.55 13.39
N GLU A 151 21.14 -10.85 13.76
CA GLU A 151 20.20 -11.28 14.79
C GLU A 151 19.46 -12.58 14.39
N LEU A 152 19.04 -12.68 13.11
CA LEU A 152 18.42 -13.90 12.60
C LEU A 152 19.39 -15.09 12.59
N SER A 153 20.67 -14.86 12.30
CA SER A 153 21.70 -15.90 12.25
C SER A 153 22.04 -16.47 13.63
N GLN A 154 21.81 -15.71 14.71
CA GLN A 154 22.02 -16.17 16.09
C GLN A 154 20.87 -17.04 16.61
N SER A 155 19.76 -17.10 15.87
CA SER A 155 18.60 -17.92 16.21
C SER A 155 18.90 -19.40 15.94
N SER A 156 18.49 -20.28 16.84
CA SER A 156 18.59 -21.74 16.65
C SER A 156 17.75 -22.23 15.45
N ASP A 157 16.75 -21.46 15.05
CA ASP A 157 15.89 -21.78 13.92
C ASP A 157 16.44 -21.14 12.65
N LEU A 158 16.60 -21.93 11.59
CA LEU A 158 17.01 -21.45 10.28
C LEU A 158 15.90 -20.56 9.69
N TYR A 159 16.01 -19.24 9.94
CA TYR A 159 15.04 -18.27 9.41
C TYR A 159 15.55 -17.69 8.09
N HIS A 160 14.88 -18.06 6.99
CA HIS A 160 15.20 -17.51 5.68
C HIS A 160 14.42 -16.21 5.47
N LEU A 161 15.12 -15.09 5.20
CA LEU A 161 14.55 -13.79 4.87
C LEU A 161 15.07 -13.36 3.49
N GLN A 162 14.16 -13.21 2.53
CA GLN A 162 14.45 -12.53 1.28
C GLN A 162 14.45 -11.01 1.54
N VAL A 163 15.47 -10.32 1.03
CA VAL A 163 15.60 -8.86 1.15
C VAL A 163 15.76 -8.26 -0.22
N ASP A 164 14.81 -7.43 -0.62
CA ASP A 164 14.83 -6.71 -1.90
C ASP A 164 14.94 -5.21 -1.65
N ASP A 165 15.61 -4.50 -2.57
CA ASP A 165 15.65 -3.04 -2.53
C ASP A 165 14.32 -2.45 -2.99
N LEU A 166 14.09 -1.18 -2.63
CA LEU A 166 12.93 -0.43 -3.10
C LEU A 166 12.96 -0.30 -4.63
N PRO A 167 11.81 -0.44 -5.30
CA PRO A 167 11.74 -0.05 -6.71
C PRO A 167 11.98 1.46 -6.85
N HIS A 168 12.68 1.85 -7.92
CA HIS A 168 12.94 3.26 -8.20
C HIS A 168 11.66 4.05 -8.46
N LEU A 169 11.60 5.28 -7.94
CA LEU A 169 10.46 6.18 -8.16
C LEU A 169 10.13 6.32 -9.66
N ALA A 170 11.13 6.51 -10.51
CA ALA A 170 10.94 6.65 -11.96
C ALA A 170 10.38 5.39 -12.65
N THR A 171 10.54 4.20 -12.07
CA THR A 171 9.93 2.96 -12.56
C THR A 171 8.46 2.90 -12.18
N ILE A 172 8.12 3.37 -10.99
CA ILE A 172 6.76 3.35 -10.46
C ILE A 172 5.93 4.51 -11.04
N TYR A 173 6.54 5.68 -11.21
CA TYR A 173 5.94 6.87 -11.81
C TYR A 173 6.72 7.34 -13.04
N PRO A 174 6.70 6.60 -14.17
CA PRO A 174 7.48 6.95 -15.37
C PRO A 174 7.01 8.26 -16.04
N TYR A 175 5.80 8.72 -15.72
CA TYR A 175 5.19 9.95 -16.22
C TYR A 175 4.77 10.86 -15.07
N LEU A 176 5.61 10.98 -14.05
CA LEU A 176 5.30 11.69 -12.79
C LEU A 176 4.58 13.02 -13.03
N SER A 177 3.38 13.15 -12.49
CA SER A 177 2.47 14.30 -12.63
C SER A 177 1.96 14.59 -14.05
N SER A 178 2.13 13.64 -15.00
CA SER A 178 1.73 13.84 -16.41
C SER A 178 1.13 12.59 -17.06
N GLU A 179 0.90 11.53 -16.30
CA GLU A 179 0.33 10.29 -16.83
C GLU A 179 -1.11 10.48 -17.28
N THR A 180 -1.42 10.01 -18.49
CA THR A 180 -2.74 10.11 -19.12
C THR A 180 -3.31 8.74 -19.45
N ALA A 181 -4.58 8.68 -19.85
CA ALA A 181 -5.22 7.43 -20.27
C ALA A 181 -4.50 6.76 -21.46
N THR A 182 -3.82 7.52 -22.30
CA THR A 182 -3.09 7.04 -23.48
C THR A 182 -1.64 6.67 -23.20
N SER A 183 -1.13 6.96 -21.99
CA SER A 183 0.24 6.55 -21.60
C SER A 183 0.37 5.02 -21.58
N PRO A 184 1.49 4.46 -22.05
CA PRO A 184 1.73 3.03 -22.02
C PRO A 184 1.60 2.43 -20.61
N PHE A 185 0.82 1.37 -20.49
CA PHE A 185 0.53 0.73 -19.23
C PHE A 185 0.19 -0.75 -19.40
N VAL A 186 0.74 -1.59 -18.52
CA VAL A 186 0.43 -3.03 -18.46
C VAL A 186 -0.27 -3.30 -17.15
N PRO A 187 -1.56 -3.71 -17.17
CA PRO A 187 -2.28 -4.05 -15.96
C PRO A 187 -1.66 -5.27 -15.25
N PHE A 188 -1.66 -5.24 -13.92
CA PHE A 188 -1.31 -6.40 -13.12
C PHE A 188 -2.44 -7.45 -13.20
N PRO A 189 -2.12 -8.76 -13.32
CA PRO A 189 -3.14 -9.80 -13.39
C PRO A 189 -4.12 -9.73 -12.21
N LYS A 190 -5.42 -9.81 -12.49
CA LYS A 190 -6.45 -9.82 -11.43
C LYS A 190 -6.35 -11.10 -10.59
N ALA A 191 -6.76 -11.00 -9.34
CA ALA A 191 -6.90 -12.18 -8.48
C ALA A 191 -8.10 -13.02 -8.95
N GLU A 192 -7.96 -14.33 -8.89
CA GLU A 192 -9.08 -15.24 -9.20
C GLU A 192 -10.20 -15.17 -8.15
N GLN A 193 -9.83 -14.83 -6.91
CA GLN A 193 -10.77 -14.71 -5.80
C GLN A 193 -10.53 -13.39 -5.06
N SER A 194 -11.63 -12.72 -4.73
CA SER A 194 -11.58 -11.54 -3.85
C SER A 194 -11.29 -11.95 -2.41
N PRO A 195 -10.60 -11.10 -1.63
CA PRO A 195 -10.36 -11.37 -0.21
C PRO A 195 -11.69 -11.41 0.58
N ALA A 196 -11.73 -12.18 1.65
CA ALA A 196 -12.83 -12.15 2.60
C ALA A 196 -12.75 -10.92 3.52
N LYS A 197 -13.89 -10.46 4.06
CA LYS A 197 -13.94 -9.30 4.96
C LYS A 197 -13.03 -9.42 6.18
N ASN A 198 -12.88 -10.62 6.72
CA ASN A 198 -12.06 -10.89 7.90
C ASN A 198 -10.61 -11.25 7.56
N ASP A 199 -10.24 -11.28 6.28
CA ASP A 199 -8.86 -11.47 5.88
C ASP A 199 -8.03 -10.27 6.30
N ILE A 200 -6.77 -10.52 6.72
CA ILE A 200 -5.84 -9.46 7.07
C ILE A 200 -5.44 -8.75 5.77
N MET A 201 -5.65 -7.44 5.73
CA MET A 201 -5.27 -6.59 4.62
C MET A 201 -3.83 -6.09 4.78
N PHE A 202 -3.45 -5.70 6.01
CA PHE A 202 -2.10 -5.26 6.35
C PHE A 202 -1.87 -5.30 7.87
N TYR A 203 -0.61 -5.11 8.28
CA TYR A 203 -0.24 -4.92 9.68
C TYR A 203 0.30 -3.51 9.92
N LEU A 204 -0.14 -2.92 11.02
CA LEU A 204 0.55 -1.82 11.70
C LEU A 204 1.34 -2.37 12.88
N HIS A 205 2.06 -1.51 13.60
CA HIS A 205 2.66 -1.90 14.88
C HIS A 205 2.49 -0.80 15.94
N SER A 206 2.37 -1.23 17.18
CA SER A 206 2.39 -0.33 18.34
C SER A 206 3.83 -0.06 18.79
N SER A 207 4.05 1.03 19.54
CA SER A 207 5.35 1.34 20.15
C SER A 207 5.77 0.37 21.25
N GLY A 208 4.84 -0.49 21.75
CA GLY A 208 5.11 -1.48 22.79
C GLY A 208 5.55 -0.87 24.11
N SER A 209 4.62 -0.58 25.01
CA SER A 209 4.93 -0.03 26.35
C SER A 209 5.75 -0.97 27.25
N THR A 210 5.86 -2.25 26.91
CA THR A 210 6.48 -3.32 27.74
C THR A 210 7.56 -4.09 27.01
N GLY A 211 8.18 -3.53 25.97
CA GLY A 211 9.20 -4.22 25.19
C GLY A 211 9.15 -3.90 23.69
N PHE A 212 9.30 -4.92 22.85
CA PHE A 212 9.29 -4.76 21.41
C PHE A 212 7.91 -4.38 20.86
N PRO A 213 7.85 -3.64 19.73
CA PRO A 213 6.62 -3.35 19.01
C PRO A 213 5.82 -4.62 18.71
N LYS A 214 4.49 -4.50 18.76
CA LYS A 214 3.59 -5.62 18.49
C LYS A 214 2.88 -5.38 17.16
N PRO A 215 2.88 -6.36 16.22
CA PRO A 215 2.09 -6.25 15.00
C PRO A 215 0.60 -6.25 15.34
N ILE A 216 -0.14 -5.35 14.70
CA ILE A 216 -1.58 -5.15 14.84
C ILE A 216 -2.21 -5.46 13.48
N PRO A 217 -2.95 -6.58 13.34
CA PRO A 217 -3.61 -6.90 12.10
C PRO A 217 -4.79 -5.97 11.84
N ILE A 218 -4.87 -5.47 10.63
CA ILE A 218 -6.01 -4.69 10.11
C ILE A 218 -6.66 -5.53 9.02
N THR A 219 -7.94 -5.88 9.22
CA THR A 219 -8.69 -6.65 8.24
C THR A 219 -9.27 -5.75 7.15
N TYR A 220 -9.73 -6.34 6.05
CA TYR A 220 -10.45 -5.60 5.01
C TYR A 220 -11.70 -4.92 5.56
N LEU A 221 -12.41 -5.57 6.48
CA LEU A 221 -13.58 -4.97 7.15
C LEU A 221 -13.19 -3.72 7.96
N THR A 222 -12.12 -3.80 8.75
CA THR A 222 -11.64 -2.66 9.57
C THR A 222 -11.17 -1.51 8.68
N GLY A 223 -10.41 -1.81 7.60
CA GLY A 223 -9.95 -0.82 6.64
C GLY A 223 -11.12 -0.10 5.96
N ASN A 224 -12.16 -0.83 5.58
CA ASN A 224 -13.38 -0.23 5.00
C ASN A 224 -14.08 0.72 5.98
N HIS A 225 -14.20 0.35 7.25
CA HIS A 225 -14.80 1.24 8.24
C HIS A 225 -14.05 2.56 8.36
N TYR A 226 -12.71 2.54 8.35
CA TYR A 226 -11.90 3.77 8.34
C TYR A 226 -12.18 4.65 7.11
N CYS A 227 -12.29 4.05 5.93
CA CYS A 227 -12.59 4.78 4.70
C CYS A 227 -13.99 5.41 4.73
N LEU A 228 -14.99 4.66 5.21
CA LEU A 228 -16.37 5.13 5.31
C LEU A 228 -16.50 6.26 6.33
N MET A 229 -15.89 6.15 7.52
CA MET A 229 -15.92 7.21 8.53
C MET A 229 -15.31 8.51 7.99
N ARG A 230 -14.17 8.43 7.31
CA ARG A 230 -13.53 9.59 6.65
C ARG A 230 -14.41 10.19 5.56
N ALA A 231 -15.08 9.37 4.75
CA ALA A 231 -15.99 9.83 3.70
C ALA A 231 -17.24 10.52 4.26
N LEU A 232 -17.68 10.13 5.46
CA LEU A 232 -18.83 10.72 6.14
C LEU A 232 -18.48 11.90 7.05
N GLY A 233 -17.18 12.25 7.18
CA GLY A 233 -16.71 13.34 8.02
C GLY A 233 -16.78 13.05 9.53
N LEU A 234 -16.76 11.77 9.92
CA LEU A 234 -16.80 11.29 11.30
C LEU A 234 -15.41 10.98 11.85
#